data_0e8b95de07ba2c7167961ee20ab4accd
#
_entry.id   0e8b95de07ba2c7167961ee20ab4accd
#
_cell.length_a   1.000
_cell.length_b   1.000
_cell.length_c   1.000
_cell.angle_alpha   90.00
_cell.angle_beta   90.00
_cell.angle_gamma   90.00
#
_symmetry.space_group_name_H-M   'P 1'
#
loop_
_entity.id
_entity.type
_entity.pdbx_description
1 polymer ?
#
loop_
_entity_poly.entity_id
_entity_poly.type
_entity_poly.pdbx_seq_one_letter_code
_entity_poly.pdbx_strand_id
1 'polypeptide(L)'
;MNLKLLFKPLLILILYASASSVFGQHAMQIEAIFNVDTNTVTINQSIDYQNNSNESLNELYFNDWTSSYSSPTTPLANRFVEEFKNDLLSVKPKDRGYTKINKIKNSNGTLVEYSYLENQPDILKVKLETTLLPNT
;
A
#
# COMPACT_ATOMS: atom_id res chain seq x y z
N MET A 1 38.33 19.99 -39.54
CA MET A 1 37.82 19.02 -38.58
C MET A 1 36.30 19.17 -38.54
N ASN A 2 35.55 18.18 -39.04
CA ASN A 2 34.12 18.31 -39.29
C ASN A 2 33.34 18.29 -37.96
N LEU A 3 32.92 19.44 -37.50
CA LEU A 3 32.13 19.64 -36.26
C LEU A 3 30.88 18.75 -36.20
N LYS A 4 30.28 18.46 -37.37
CA LYS A 4 29.08 17.58 -37.49
C LYS A 4 29.37 16.10 -37.14
N LEU A 5 30.62 15.66 -37.21
CA LEU A 5 30.99 14.28 -36.90
C LEU A 5 31.12 14.00 -35.39
N LEU A 6 31.44 15.07 -34.61
CA LEU A 6 31.56 15.03 -33.16
C LEU A 6 30.19 15.16 -32.43
N PHE A 7 29.19 15.76 -33.09
CA PHE A 7 27.85 15.96 -32.50
C PHE A 7 27.07 14.69 -32.31
N LYS A 8 27.20 13.70 -33.22
CA LYS A 8 26.45 12.43 -33.14
C LYS A 8 26.85 11.59 -31.93
N PRO A 9 28.15 11.32 -31.66
CA PRO A 9 28.53 10.54 -30.48
C PRO A 9 28.27 11.29 -29.17
N LEU A 10 28.35 12.61 -29.15
CA LEU A 10 28.01 13.41 -27.97
C LEU A 10 26.51 13.36 -27.64
N LEU A 11 25.64 13.39 -28.65
CA LEU A 11 24.18 13.27 -28.48
C LEU A 11 23.80 11.89 -27.93
N ILE A 12 24.44 10.84 -28.43
CA ILE A 12 24.23 9.45 -27.95
C ILE A 12 24.71 9.33 -26.49
N LEU A 13 25.83 9.93 -26.13
CA LEU A 13 26.34 9.91 -24.76
C LEU A 13 25.41 10.65 -23.79
N ILE A 14 24.81 11.76 -24.20
CA ILE A 14 23.84 12.52 -23.42
C ILE A 14 22.54 11.71 -23.24
N LEU A 15 22.07 11.00 -24.28
CA LEU A 15 20.89 10.12 -24.18
C LEU A 15 21.13 8.94 -23.21
N TYR A 16 22.34 8.37 -23.20
CA TYR A 16 22.71 7.31 -22.25
C TYR A 16 22.82 7.81 -20.81
N ALA A 17 23.31 9.03 -20.61
CA ALA A 17 23.42 9.63 -19.28
C ALA A 17 22.07 10.01 -18.65
N SER A 18 21.02 10.18 -19.48
CA SER A 18 19.66 10.49 -19.00
C SER A 18 18.80 9.25 -18.73
N ALA A 19 19.31 8.04 -18.93
CA ALA A 19 18.67 6.81 -18.47
C ALA A 19 18.83 6.70 -16.94
N SER A 20 18.15 7.61 -16.22
CA SER A 20 17.97 7.49 -14.78
C SER A 20 17.23 6.18 -14.52
N SER A 21 17.83 5.32 -13.72
CA SER A 21 17.18 4.11 -13.24
C SER A 21 15.93 4.54 -12.49
N VAL A 22 14.75 4.28 -13.06
CA VAL A 22 13.49 4.44 -12.35
C VAL A 22 13.43 3.29 -11.35
N PHE A 23 13.92 3.51 -10.15
CA PHE A 23 13.69 2.59 -9.04
C PHE A 23 12.24 2.73 -8.61
N GLY A 24 11.48 1.65 -8.70
CA GLY A 24 10.17 1.56 -8.05
C GLY A 24 10.35 1.77 -6.55
N GLN A 25 9.46 2.54 -5.94
CA GLN A 25 9.55 2.86 -4.51
C GLN A 25 9.37 1.63 -3.61
N HIS A 26 8.54 0.67 -4.05
CA HIS A 26 8.20 -0.53 -3.31
C HIS A 26 7.95 -1.67 -4.29
N ALA A 27 8.33 -2.89 -3.92
CA ALA A 27 7.91 -4.09 -4.63
C ALA A 27 6.80 -4.78 -3.84
N MET A 28 5.77 -5.24 -4.54
CA MET A 28 4.64 -5.94 -3.94
C MET A 28 4.36 -7.22 -4.71
N GLN A 29 4.26 -8.32 -3.98
CA GLN A 29 3.81 -9.60 -4.53
C GLN A 29 2.50 -9.99 -3.83
N ILE A 30 1.48 -10.31 -4.61
CA ILE A 30 0.16 -10.69 -4.11
C ILE A 30 -0.24 -12.01 -4.74
N GLU A 31 -0.63 -12.95 -3.89
CA GLU A 31 -1.33 -14.17 -4.26
C GLU A 31 -2.73 -14.12 -3.66
N ALA A 32 -3.76 -14.23 -4.51
CA ALA A 32 -5.15 -14.13 -4.10
C ALA A 32 -5.94 -15.36 -4.56
N ILE A 33 -6.67 -15.98 -3.64
CA ILE A 33 -7.53 -17.13 -3.90
C ILE A 33 -8.97 -16.73 -3.56
N PHE A 34 -9.82 -16.77 -4.56
CA PHE A 34 -11.25 -16.49 -4.41
C PHE A 34 -12.03 -17.77 -4.11
N ASN A 35 -12.84 -17.73 -3.04
CA ASN A 35 -13.76 -18.79 -2.69
C ASN A 35 -15.20 -18.32 -2.98
N VAL A 36 -15.83 -18.91 -3.99
CA VAL A 36 -17.18 -18.55 -4.46
C VAL A 36 -18.24 -18.94 -3.43
N ASP A 37 -18.06 -20.06 -2.74
CA ASP A 37 -19.07 -20.59 -1.81
C ASP A 37 -19.23 -19.72 -0.56
N THR A 38 -18.13 -19.09 -0.15
CA THR A 38 -18.09 -18.21 1.03
C THR A 38 -18.01 -16.73 0.70
N ASN A 39 -17.92 -16.36 -0.58
CA ASN A 39 -17.68 -15.00 -1.04
C ASN A 39 -16.47 -14.34 -0.36
N THR A 40 -15.39 -15.09 -0.22
CA THR A 40 -14.17 -14.61 0.43
C THR A 40 -12.98 -14.65 -0.51
N VAL A 41 -12.03 -13.73 -0.29
CA VAL A 41 -10.72 -13.74 -0.94
C VAL A 41 -9.67 -13.95 0.14
N THR A 42 -8.89 -15.01 0.01
CA THR A 42 -7.69 -15.21 0.84
C THR A 42 -6.51 -14.59 0.12
N ILE A 43 -5.82 -13.67 0.79
CA ILE A 43 -4.68 -12.95 0.22
C ILE A 43 -3.43 -13.29 1.02
N ASN A 44 -2.37 -13.67 0.30
CA ASN A 44 -1.01 -13.73 0.79
C ASN A 44 -0.20 -12.64 0.09
N GLN A 45 0.33 -11.69 0.85
CA GLN A 45 0.98 -10.51 0.30
C GLN A 45 2.34 -10.30 0.96
N SER A 46 3.36 -10.02 0.16
CA SER A 46 4.64 -9.52 0.62
C SER A 46 4.90 -8.12 0.05
N ILE A 47 5.51 -7.27 0.86
CA ILE A 47 5.81 -5.89 0.52
C ILE A 47 7.27 -5.64 0.88
N ASP A 48 8.10 -5.33 -0.12
CA ASP A 48 9.43 -4.81 0.07
C ASP A 48 9.34 -3.29 0.13
N TYR A 49 9.38 -2.78 1.37
CA TYR A 49 9.22 -1.35 1.61
C TYR A 49 10.58 -0.67 1.65
N GLN A 50 10.76 0.36 0.86
CA GLN A 50 11.95 1.21 0.86
C GLN A 50 11.62 2.58 1.47
N ASN A 51 12.37 3.01 2.47
CA ASN A 51 12.23 4.34 3.05
C ASN A 51 12.99 5.38 2.22
N ASN A 52 12.31 6.02 1.29
CA ASN A 52 12.89 7.08 0.46
C ASN A 52 12.73 8.48 1.08
N SER A 53 12.28 8.57 2.34
CA SER A 53 12.19 9.84 3.05
C SER A 53 13.52 10.21 3.70
N ASN A 54 13.61 11.43 4.21
CA ASN A 54 14.75 11.92 4.99
C ASN A 54 14.62 11.61 6.50
N GLU A 55 13.55 10.92 6.90
CA GLU A 55 13.25 10.62 8.29
C GLU A 55 13.32 9.12 8.56
N SER A 56 13.67 8.76 9.80
CA SER A 56 13.64 7.38 10.26
C SER A 56 12.21 6.98 10.61
N LEU A 57 11.79 5.79 10.20
CA LEU A 57 10.43 5.28 10.42
C LEU A 57 10.46 4.18 11.48
N ASN A 58 9.57 4.29 12.48
CA ASN A 58 9.35 3.26 13.50
C ASN A 58 8.02 2.52 13.29
N GLU A 59 7.18 3.02 12.41
CA GLU A 59 5.88 2.46 12.06
C GLU A 59 5.55 2.74 10.61
N LEU A 60 4.76 1.86 10.01
CA LEU A 60 4.23 2.00 8.65
C LEU A 60 2.72 2.03 8.68
N TYR A 61 2.13 2.75 7.75
CA TYR A 61 0.69 2.86 7.59
C TYR A 61 0.27 2.30 6.24
N PHE A 62 -0.74 1.44 6.26
CA PHE A 62 -1.30 0.83 5.06
C PHE A 62 -2.78 1.10 4.97
N ASN A 63 -3.27 1.34 3.76
CA ASN A 63 -4.69 1.43 3.49
C ASN A 63 -5.31 0.04 3.44
N ASP A 64 -6.30 -0.21 4.30
CA ASP A 64 -7.20 -1.35 4.23
C ASP A 64 -8.55 -0.90 3.69
N TRP A 65 -8.60 -0.73 2.39
CA TRP A 65 -9.77 -0.17 1.71
C TRP A 65 -11.05 -0.96 1.94
N THR A 66 -10.97 -2.27 2.11
CA THR A 66 -12.12 -3.12 2.37
C THR A 66 -12.78 -2.78 3.70
N SER A 67 -12.00 -2.47 4.71
CA SER A 67 -12.50 -2.11 6.05
C SER A 67 -13.23 -0.76 6.07
N SER A 68 -13.06 0.10 5.07
CA SER A 68 -13.88 1.32 4.90
C SER A 68 -15.38 1.01 4.75
N TYR A 69 -15.73 -0.19 4.28
CA TYR A 69 -17.11 -0.65 4.07
C TYR A 69 -17.69 -1.46 5.24
N SER A 70 -16.93 -1.65 6.30
CA SER A 70 -17.29 -2.56 7.41
C SER A 70 -18.44 -2.05 8.29
N SER A 71 -18.67 -0.74 8.35
CA SER A 71 -19.66 -0.10 9.22
C SER A 71 -20.35 1.08 8.53
N PRO A 72 -21.59 1.40 8.91
CA PRO A 72 -22.27 2.61 8.43
C PRO A 72 -21.73 3.90 9.04
N THR A 73 -20.77 3.82 9.96
CA THR A 73 -20.15 4.95 10.67
C THR A 73 -18.69 5.19 10.31
N THR A 74 -18.18 4.48 9.30
CA THR A 74 -16.82 4.72 8.81
C THR A 74 -16.72 6.11 8.17
N PRO A 75 -15.51 6.70 8.09
CA PRO A 75 -15.31 7.97 7.37
C PRO A 75 -15.87 7.94 5.95
N LEU A 76 -15.69 6.82 5.22
CA LEU A 76 -16.25 6.64 3.88
C LEU A 76 -17.78 6.65 3.90
N ALA A 77 -18.41 5.95 4.84
CA ALA A 77 -19.87 5.90 4.97
C ALA A 77 -20.44 7.30 5.25
N ASN A 78 -19.81 8.05 6.16
CA ASN A 78 -20.22 9.43 6.47
C ASN A 78 -20.09 10.34 5.25
N ARG A 79 -19.01 10.22 4.48
CA ARG A 79 -18.84 10.97 3.24
C ARG A 79 -19.91 10.65 2.20
N PHE A 80 -20.30 9.38 2.07
CA PHE A 80 -21.40 8.99 1.17
C PHE A 80 -22.72 9.66 1.57
N VAL A 81 -23.00 9.74 2.87
CA VAL A 81 -24.20 10.44 3.37
C VAL A 81 -24.16 11.93 3.02
N GLU A 82 -23.02 12.58 3.16
CA GLU A 82 -22.82 13.98 2.77
C GLU A 82 -23.06 14.18 1.24
N GLU A 83 -22.77 13.16 0.44
CA GLU A 83 -23.03 13.13 -1.00
C GLU A 83 -24.45 12.63 -1.36
N PHE A 84 -25.35 12.50 -0.37
CA PHE A 84 -26.72 11.98 -0.52
C PHE A 84 -26.79 10.53 -1.02
N LYS A 85 -25.75 9.73 -0.81
CA LYS A 85 -25.68 8.31 -1.13
C LYS A 85 -25.87 7.49 0.15
N ASN A 86 -27.03 6.86 0.28
CA ASN A 86 -27.39 6.13 1.50
C ASN A 86 -27.23 4.60 1.38
N ASP A 87 -26.65 4.12 0.30
CA ASP A 87 -26.56 2.69 -0.01
C ASP A 87 -25.86 1.93 1.09
N LEU A 88 -24.72 2.45 1.59
CA LEU A 88 -23.92 1.80 2.62
C LEU A 88 -24.64 1.74 3.98
N LEU A 89 -25.56 2.66 4.28
CA LEU A 89 -26.37 2.63 5.51
C LEU A 89 -27.33 1.45 5.54
N SER A 90 -27.88 1.08 4.38
CA SER A 90 -28.89 0.01 4.25
C SER A 90 -28.29 -1.38 4.10
N VAL A 91 -26.98 -1.51 3.84
CA VAL A 91 -26.30 -2.82 3.72
C VAL A 91 -26.33 -3.56 5.05
N LYS A 92 -26.81 -4.81 5.02
CA LYS A 92 -26.83 -5.67 6.22
C LYS A 92 -25.40 -5.98 6.68
N PRO A 93 -25.15 -6.16 7.99
CA PRO A 93 -23.80 -6.44 8.49
C PRO A 93 -23.10 -7.63 7.81
N LYS A 94 -23.84 -8.67 7.46
CA LYS A 94 -23.31 -9.87 6.78
C LYS A 94 -22.86 -9.64 5.33
N ASP A 95 -23.35 -8.57 4.70
CA ASP A 95 -23.11 -8.23 3.30
C ASP A 95 -22.07 -7.09 3.16
N ARG A 96 -21.51 -6.61 4.29
CA ARG A 96 -20.47 -5.60 4.31
C ARG A 96 -19.09 -6.20 4.07
N GLY A 97 -18.24 -5.44 3.39
CA GLY A 97 -16.84 -5.80 3.21
C GLY A 97 -16.04 -5.55 4.50
N TYR A 98 -15.09 -6.43 4.80
CA TYR A 98 -14.10 -6.24 5.85
C TYR A 98 -12.86 -7.08 5.58
N THR A 99 -11.75 -6.68 6.17
CA THR A 99 -10.51 -7.46 6.16
C THR A 99 -10.32 -8.12 7.52
N LYS A 100 -9.98 -9.42 7.50
CA LYS A 100 -9.48 -10.13 8.67
C LYS A 100 -8.01 -10.44 8.46
N ILE A 101 -7.14 -9.74 9.16
CA ILE A 101 -5.71 -10.01 9.15
C ILE A 101 -5.43 -11.20 10.07
N ASN A 102 -4.89 -12.28 9.51
CA ASN A 102 -4.53 -13.46 10.28
C ASN A 102 -3.17 -13.28 10.97
N LYS A 103 -2.20 -12.68 10.26
CA LYS A 103 -0.85 -12.44 10.77
C LYS A 103 -0.11 -11.44 9.87
N ILE A 104 0.78 -10.66 10.48
CA ILE A 104 1.81 -9.89 9.80
C ILE A 104 3.16 -10.38 10.31
N LYS A 105 4.11 -10.54 9.41
CA LYS A 105 5.47 -10.95 9.73
C LYS A 105 6.47 -10.04 9.05
N ASN A 106 7.62 -9.84 9.68
CA ASN A 106 8.77 -9.23 9.04
C ASN A 106 9.52 -10.24 8.15
N SER A 107 10.57 -9.80 7.47
CA SER A 107 11.41 -10.62 6.59
C SER A 107 12.05 -11.82 7.29
N ASN A 108 12.27 -11.73 8.61
CA ASN A 108 12.82 -12.81 9.41
C ASN A 108 11.77 -13.83 9.88
N GLY A 109 10.49 -13.61 9.55
CA GLY A 109 9.40 -14.48 9.94
C GLY A 109 8.82 -14.20 11.33
N THR A 110 9.30 -13.18 12.06
CA THR A 110 8.79 -12.75 13.36
C THR A 110 7.44 -12.05 13.20
N LEU A 111 6.51 -12.32 14.12
CA LEU A 111 5.22 -11.65 14.16
C LEU A 111 5.40 -10.18 14.53
N VAL A 112 4.72 -9.31 13.80
CA VAL A 112 4.78 -7.86 13.99
C VAL A 112 3.47 -7.37 14.57
N GLU A 113 3.55 -6.44 15.53
CA GLU A 113 2.37 -5.81 16.13
C GLU A 113 1.72 -4.85 15.15
N TYR A 114 0.39 -4.90 15.10
CA TYR A 114 -0.40 -3.99 14.28
C TYR A 114 -1.68 -3.57 15.01
N SER A 115 -2.23 -2.44 14.61
CA SER A 115 -3.53 -1.93 15.08
C SER A 115 -4.17 -1.09 14.00
N TYR A 116 -5.50 -0.93 14.08
CA TYR A 116 -6.19 0.08 13.29
C TYR A 116 -6.23 1.41 14.05
N LEU A 117 -6.27 2.53 13.34
CA LEU A 117 -6.47 3.83 13.97
C LEU A 117 -7.89 3.94 14.50
N GLU A 118 -8.05 4.56 15.67
CA GLU A 118 -9.31 4.57 16.43
C GLU A 118 -10.52 5.06 15.63
N ASN A 119 -10.37 6.09 14.81
CA ASN A 119 -11.48 6.65 14.01
C ASN A 119 -11.30 6.42 12.51
N GLN A 120 -10.37 5.58 12.10
CA GLN A 120 -10.04 5.25 10.71
C GLN A 120 -9.80 3.75 10.57
N PRO A 121 -10.88 2.95 10.51
CA PRO A 121 -10.78 1.49 10.45
C PRO A 121 -10.18 0.97 9.13
N ASP A 122 -9.95 1.83 8.19
CA ASP A 122 -9.29 1.60 6.92
C ASP A 122 -7.79 1.93 6.92
N ILE A 123 -7.25 2.41 8.06
CA ILE A 123 -5.82 2.66 8.20
C ILE A 123 -5.21 1.67 9.19
N LEU A 124 -4.42 0.77 8.65
CA LEU A 124 -3.64 -0.20 9.41
C LEU A 124 -2.29 0.38 9.75
N LYS A 125 -1.98 0.46 11.03
CA LYS A 125 -0.67 0.81 11.55
C LYS A 125 0.11 -0.44 11.92
N VAL A 126 1.32 -0.58 11.42
CA VAL A 126 2.26 -1.66 11.70
C VAL A 126 3.48 -1.10 12.39
N LYS A 127 3.81 -1.61 13.58
CA LYS A 127 4.96 -1.19 14.36
C LYS A 127 6.20 -1.95 13.91
N LEU A 128 7.26 -1.24 13.56
CA LEU A 128 8.52 -1.87 13.18
C LEU A 128 9.32 -2.28 14.41
N GLU A 129 9.89 -3.48 14.40
CA GLU A 129 10.81 -3.95 15.46
C GLU A 129 12.15 -3.20 15.42
N THR A 130 12.56 -2.83 14.23
CA THR A 130 13.79 -2.07 13.99
C THR A 130 13.45 -0.83 13.19
N THR A 131 13.99 0.31 13.63
CA THR A 131 13.84 1.58 12.91
C THR A 131 14.35 1.46 11.49
N LEU A 132 13.53 1.82 10.53
CA LEU A 132 13.90 1.89 9.12
C LEU A 132 14.54 3.24 8.83
N LEU A 133 15.83 3.21 8.56
CA LEU A 133 16.61 4.42 8.33
C LEU A 133 16.27 5.08 6.99
N PRO A 134 16.56 6.39 6.81
CA PRO A 134 16.42 7.06 5.54
C PRO A 134 17.19 6.35 4.41
N ASN A 135 16.58 6.28 3.23
CA ASN A 135 17.17 5.68 2.03
C ASN A 135 17.57 4.19 2.16
N THR A 136 16.82 3.42 2.97
CA THR A 136 17.03 1.97 3.14
C THR A 136 15.78 1.15 2.80
#